data_e1cbd01ed6e69be26df8ebc796af929e
#
_entry.id   e1cbd01ed6e69be26df8ebc796af929e
#
_cell.length_a   1.000
_cell.length_b   1.000
_cell.length_c   1.000
_cell.angle_alpha   90.00
_cell.angle_beta   90.00
_cell.angle_gamma   90.00
#
_symmetry.space_group_name_H-M   'P 1'
#
loop_
_entity.id
_entity.type
_entity.pdbx_description
1 polymer ?
#
loop_
_entity_poly.entity_id
_entity_poly.type
_entity_poly.pdbx_seq_one_letter_code
_entity_poly.pdbx_strand_id
1 'polypeptide(L)'
;MVFAPWGASGIIQKVSGNSPLLFTTVMNYDTTTASALSWAVNNWKTQKVGVIYQEGPFGDLVRGGINQALKAGGFTIAAEAAYKVGDIDFSSQVAKMKAANVDLIVAGTVVRETLGVMSEVKKLNWSQVKVLTTIPGRSSIVARLGKDSVEGLYGIGGWKLHEVDSSDPVAKKFMADFKTKFNMDADENAANAYSYTSWFIAGLQAAGRNLTSAGLAKAMPAVTHQDFTTFTRQSFTNNHVGPEMVSIDQIKGGKWVQVAAPGGK
;
A
#
# COMPACT_ATOMS: atom_id res chain seq x y z
N MET A 1 -20.02 1.93 16.02
CA MET A 1 -18.87 1.12 15.59
C MET A 1 -18.36 1.66 14.27
N VAL A 2 -17.05 1.71 14.09
CA VAL A 2 -16.40 2.09 12.83
C VAL A 2 -15.62 0.87 12.33
N PHE A 3 -15.81 0.53 11.06
CA PHE A 3 -15.20 -0.64 10.43
C PHE A 3 -14.47 -0.24 9.15
N ALA A 4 -13.23 -0.69 9.03
CA ALA A 4 -12.37 -0.49 7.86
C ALA A 4 -12.34 0.97 7.32
N PRO A 5 -12.14 1.99 8.19
CA PRO A 5 -12.00 3.34 7.69
C PRO A 5 -10.76 3.43 6.80
N TRP A 6 -10.87 4.17 5.69
CA TRP A 6 -9.73 4.38 4.81
C TRP A 6 -8.73 5.36 5.43
N GLY A 7 -7.50 4.92 5.63
CA GLY A 7 -6.45 5.75 6.20
C GLY A 7 -5.41 4.95 7.00
N ALA A 8 -4.45 5.67 7.58
CA ALA A 8 -3.36 5.07 8.36
C ALA A 8 -3.88 4.52 9.70
N SER A 9 -3.96 3.21 9.81
CA SER A 9 -4.54 2.50 10.95
C SER A 9 -3.96 2.93 12.30
N GLY A 10 -2.64 3.08 12.41
CA GLY A 10 -2.00 3.47 13.67
C GLY A 10 -2.38 4.89 14.13
N ILE A 11 -2.51 5.86 13.21
CA ILE A 11 -2.98 7.20 13.54
C ILE A 11 -4.45 7.15 13.97
N ILE A 12 -5.29 6.45 13.21
CA ILE A 12 -6.73 6.34 13.50
C ILE A 12 -6.95 5.68 14.87
N GLN A 13 -6.24 4.60 15.17
CA GLN A 13 -6.30 3.94 16.48
C GLN A 13 -5.89 4.89 17.62
N LYS A 14 -4.77 5.59 17.47
CA LYS A 14 -4.27 6.53 18.46
C LYS A 14 -5.25 7.68 18.72
N VAL A 15 -5.78 8.28 17.67
CA VAL A 15 -6.73 9.41 17.77
C VAL A 15 -8.06 8.98 18.39
N SER A 16 -8.48 7.72 18.15
CA SER A 16 -9.72 7.17 18.74
C SER A 16 -9.56 6.72 20.20
N GLY A 17 -8.37 6.85 20.80
CA GLY A 17 -8.08 6.33 22.13
C GLY A 17 -8.15 4.79 22.21
N ASN A 18 -7.84 4.10 21.12
CA ASN A 18 -7.96 2.64 21.00
C ASN A 18 -9.39 2.14 21.28
N SER A 19 -10.38 2.83 20.75
CA SER A 19 -11.79 2.49 20.95
C SER A 19 -12.06 1.00 20.62
N PRO A 20 -12.75 0.27 21.51
CA PRO A 20 -13.14 -1.12 21.25
C PRO A 20 -14.18 -1.25 20.13
N LEU A 21 -14.73 -0.14 19.65
CA LEU A 21 -15.68 -0.09 18.53
C LEU A 21 -15.04 0.31 17.21
N LEU A 22 -13.71 0.37 17.13
CA LEU A 22 -12.96 0.66 15.92
C LEU A 22 -12.22 -0.60 15.44
N PHE A 23 -12.46 -0.98 14.20
CA PHE A 23 -11.78 -2.07 13.50
C PHE A 23 -11.11 -1.52 12.23
N THR A 24 -9.80 -1.65 12.12
CA THR A 24 -9.04 -1.12 10.99
C THR A 24 -8.43 -2.26 10.16
N THR A 25 -8.54 -2.15 8.86
CA THR A 25 -8.02 -3.13 7.88
C THR A 25 -6.92 -2.55 7.01
N VAL A 26 -6.76 -1.24 7.03
CA VAL A 26 -5.72 -0.55 6.26
C VAL A 26 -4.41 -0.60 7.02
N MET A 27 -3.35 -0.85 6.29
CA MET A 27 -2.01 -1.05 6.84
C MET A 27 -1.39 0.22 7.41
N ASN A 28 -0.49 0.04 8.36
CA ASN A 28 0.35 1.11 8.86
C ASN A 28 1.48 1.41 7.87
N TYR A 29 1.60 2.67 7.45
CA TYR A 29 2.61 3.06 6.47
C TYR A 29 4.05 3.02 7.00
N ASP A 30 4.25 3.09 8.31
CA ASP A 30 5.55 2.92 8.95
C ASP A 30 6.02 1.45 8.88
N THR A 31 5.25 0.53 9.43
CA THR A 31 5.65 -0.88 9.51
C THR A 31 5.70 -1.53 8.12
N THR A 32 4.78 -1.18 7.22
CA THR A 32 4.81 -1.69 5.84
C THR A 32 6.01 -1.17 5.05
N THR A 33 6.36 0.11 5.23
CA THR A 33 7.57 0.69 4.62
C THR A 33 8.83 0.03 5.19
N ALA A 34 8.90 -0.19 6.51
CA ALA A 34 10.02 -0.86 7.14
C ALA A 34 10.23 -2.28 6.58
N SER A 35 9.16 -3.06 6.51
CA SER A 35 9.20 -4.44 6.01
C SER A 35 9.61 -4.48 4.53
N ALA A 36 9.01 -3.63 3.70
CA ALA A 36 9.31 -3.58 2.27
C ALA A 36 10.75 -3.10 1.98
N LEU A 37 11.23 -2.09 2.71
CA LEU A 37 12.60 -1.60 2.58
C LEU A 37 13.61 -2.64 3.03
N SER A 38 13.36 -3.33 4.15
CA SER A 38 14.23 -4.42 4.61
C SER A 38 14.31 -5.54 3.58
N TRP A 39 13.19 -5.90 2.97
CA TRP A 39 13.17 -6.85 1.87
C TRP A 39 14.00 -6.35 0.66
N ALA A 40 13.80 -5.09 0.26
CA ALA A 40 14.51 -4.48 -0.87
C ALA A 40 16.02 -4.44 -0.64
N VAL A 41 16.47 -4.04 0.55
CA VAL A 41 17.90 -4.02 0.93
C VAL A 41 18.51 -5.42 0.81
N ASN A 42 17.83 -6.43 1.33
CA ASN A 42 18.32 -7.80 1.32
C ASN A 42 18.37 -8.41 -0.08
N ASN A 43 17.34 -8.16 -0.89
CA ASN A 43 17.20 -8.81 -2.21
C ASN A 43 17.91 -8.05 -3.34
N TRP A 44 17.94 -6.71 -3.26
CA TRP A 44 18.58 -5.88 -4.29
C TRP A 44 20.00 -5.46 -3.94
N LYS A 45 20.47 -5.80 -2.72
CA LYS A 45 21.79 -5.37 -2.19
C LYS A 45 21.94 -3.85 -2.19
N THR A 46 20.84 -3.15 -1.92
CA THR A 46 20.77 -1.70 -1.80
C THR A 46 21.68 -1.21 -0.68
N GLN A 47 22.49 -0.19 -0.96
CA GLN A 47 23.41 0.42 0.02
C GLN A 47 23.09 1.88 0.31
N LYS A 48 22.62 2.62 -0.70
CA LYS A 48 22.34 4.06 -0.62
C LYS A 48 20.88 4.34 -0.95
N VAL A 49 20.11 4.65 0.06
CA VAL A 49 18.69 4.96 -0.08
C VAL A 49 18.50 6.47 -0.16
N GLY A 50 17.74 6.89 -1.16
CA GLY A 50 17.16 8.23 -1.23
C GLY A 50 15.71 8.21 -0.78
N VAL A 51 15.25 9.27 -0.14
CA VAL A 51 13.89 9.39 0.36
C VAL A 51 13.22 10.63 -0.19
N ILE A 52 12.11 10.45 -0.90
CA ILE A 52 11.22 11.54 -1.30
C ILE A 52 9.93 11.36 -0.51
N TYR A 53 9.51 12.35 0.29
CA TYR A 53 8.38 12.21 1.19
C TYR A 53 7.52 13.46 1.26
N GLN A 54 6.21 13.27 1.48
CA GLN A 54 5.26 14.34 1.69
C GLN A 54 5.48 15.00 3.06
N GLU A 55 5.46 16.33 3.16
CA GLU A 55 5.43 17.02 4.45
C GLU A 55 4.15 16.66 5.23
N GLY A 56 4.29 16.42 6.54
CA GLY A 56 3.19 16.12 7.44
C GLY A 56 3.02 14.63 7.78
N PRO A 57 1.89 14.26 8.41
CA PRO A 57 1.73 12.98 9.10
C PRO A 57 1.98 11.74 8.23
N PHE A 58 1.61 11.77 6.95
CA PHE A 58 1.86 10.65 6.03
C PHE A 58 3.36 10.45 5.80
N GLY A 59 4.08 11.52 5.48
CA GLY A 59 5.53 11.44 5.29
C GLY A 59 6.28 11.09 6.56
N ASP A 60 5.79 11.54 7.74
CA ASP A 60 6.38 11.18 9.03
C ASP A 60 6.27 9.68 9.30
N LEU A 61 5.16 9.04 8.93
CA LEU A 61 5.01 7.58 9.02
C LEU A 61 5.99 6.86 8.08
N VAL A 62 6.09 7.30 6.82
CA VAL A 62 7.03 6.72 5.85
C VAL A 62 8.48 6.81 6.36
N ARG A 63 8.89 8.00 6.84
CA ARG A 63 10.22 8.21 7.43
C ARG A 63 10.42 7.37 8.69
N GLY A 64 9.38 7.23 9.51
CA GLY A 64 9.39 6.34 10.68
C GLY A 64 9.72 4.89 10.29
N GLY A 65 9.10 4.38 9.23
CA GLY A 65 9.36 3.05 8.68
C GLY A 65 10.78 2.91 8.13
N ILE A 66 11.26 3.92 7.39
CA ILE A 66 12.64 3.93 6.89
C ILE A 66 13.65 3.91 8.05
N ASN A 67 13.44 4.73 9.09
CA ASN A 67 14.28 4.74 10.27
C ASN A 67 14.25 3.42 11.06
N GLN A 68 13.10 2.74 11.06
CA GLN A 68 12.99 1.40 11.64
C GLN A 68 13.82 0.38 10.84
N ALA A 69 13.72 0.37 9.52
CA ALA A 69 14.54 -0.47 8.66
C ALA A 69 16.05 -0.16 8.78
N LEU A 70 16.40 1.12 8.90
CA LEU A 70 17.78 1.57 9.06
C LEU A 70 18.44 1.01 10.33
N LYS A 71 17.68 0.86 11.43
CA LYS A 71 18.17 0.23 12.66
C LYS A 71 18.54 -1.23 12.48
N ALA A 72 17.91 -1.93 11.54
CA ALA A 72 18.28 -3.30 11.17
C ALA A 72 19.57 -3.36 10.35
N GLY A 73 20.02 -2.21 9.81
CA GLY A 73 21.28 -2.07 9.10
C GLY A 73 21.23 -2.44 7.62
N GLY A 74 22.40 -2.43 7.00
CA GLY A 74 22.59 -2.88 5.62
C GLY A 74 22.53 -1.76 4.57
N PHE A 75 22.17 -0.52 4.93
CA PHE A 75 22.14 0.62 4.01
C PHE A 75 22.36 1.94 4.73
N THR A 76 22.52 3.03 3.98
CA THR A 76 22.56 4.40 4.47
C THR A 76 21.51 5.26 3.79
N ILE A 77 20.97 6.27 4.47
CA ILE A 77 20.16 7.31 3.85
C ILE A 77 21.11 8.36 3.28
N ALA A 78 21.29 8.34 1.94
CA ALA A 78 22.23 9.22 1.25
C ALA A 78 21.62 10.59 0.92
N ALA A 79 20.30 10.67 0.76
CA ALA A 79 19.58 11.93 0.50
C ALA A 79 18.13 11.83 0.95
N GLU A 80 17.60 12.96 1.42
CA GLU A 80 16.17 13.15 1.70
C GLU A 80 15.67 14.42 1.03
N ALA A 81 14.46 14.40 0.48
CA ALA A 81 13.79 15.56 -0.07
C ALA A 81 12.30 15.53 0.23
N ALA A 82 11.80 16.62 0.81
CA ALA A 82 10.38 16.79 1.06
C ALA A 82 9.65 17.36 -0.16
N TYR A 83 8.34 17.16 -0.20
CA TYR A 83 7.43 17.86 -1.09
C TYR A 83 6.13 18.21 -0.35
N LYS A 84 5.40 19.21 -0.85
CA LYS A 84 4.10 19.62 -0.29
C LYS A 84 2.97 18.99 -1.09
N VAL A 85 1.84 18.78 -0.41
CA VAL A 85 0.60 18.38 -1.09
C VAL A 85 0.28 19.39 -2.19
N GLY A 86 0.14 18.91 -3.42
CA GLY A 86 -0.12 19.76 -4.57
C GLY A 86 1.08 20.03 -5.46
N ASP A 87 2.30 19.73 -5.02
CA ASP A 87 3.48 19.81 -5.86
C ASP A 87 3.33 18.89 -7.10
N ILE A 88 3.75 19.41 -8.25
CA ILE A 88 3.70 18.70 -9.53
C ILE A 88 5.07 18.56 -10.19
N ASP A 89 6.06 19.35 -9.76
CA ASP A 89 7.45 19.31 -10.24
C ASP A 89 8.34 18.63 -9.21
N PHE A 90 8.94 17.53 -9.59
CA PHE A 90 9.84 16.72 -8.77
C PHE A 90 11.29 16.74 -9.28
N SER A 91 11.61 17.66 -10.19
CA SER A 91 12.93 17.75 -10.81
C SER A 91 14.04 17.97 -9.81
N SER A 92 13.82 18.85 -8.83
CA SER A 92 14.81 19.16 -7.78
C SER A 92 15.03 17.98 -6.82
N GLN A 93 13.94 17.30 -6.42
CA GLN A 93 14.02 16.14 -5.54
C GLN A 93 14.77 14.99 -6.22
N VAL A 94 14.41 14.66 -7.46
CA VAL A 94 15.06 13.57 -8.20
C VAL A 94 16.52 13.92 -8.56
N ALA A 95 16.80 15.18 -8.92
CA ALA A 95 18.18 15.63 -9.14
C ALA A 95 19.06 15.48 -7.89
N LYS A 96 18.50 15.81 -6.70
CA LYS A 96 19.19 15.60 -5.40
C LYS A 96 19.50 14.13 -5.15
N MET A 97 18.56 13.22 -5.45
CA MET A 97 18.79 11.77 -5.33
C MET A 97 19.90 11.32 -6.27
N LYS A 98 19.88 11.79 -7.52
CA LYS A 98 20.91 11.44 -8.51
C LYS A 98 22.29 11.95 -8.12
N ALA A 99 22.40 13.18 -7.63
CA ALA A 99 23.67 13.77 -7.15
C ALA A 99 24.25 12.99 -5.95
N ALA A 100 23.41 12.41 -5.12
CA ALA A 100 23.82 11.57 -3.99
C ALA A 100 24.16 10.12 -4.40
N ASN A 101 24.05 9.77 -5.69
CA ASN A 101 24.28 8.43 -6.23
C ASN A 101 23.50 7.36 -5.45
N VAL A 102 22.21 7.58 -5.21
CA VAL A 102 21.36 6.57 -4.58
C VAL A 102 21.08 5.42 -5.55
N ASP A 103 20.96 4.22 -5.03
CA ASP A 103 20.60 3.02 -5.80
C ASP A 103 19.13 2.63 -5.65
N LEU A 104 18.46 3.16 -4.63
CA LEU A 104 17.04 3.02 -4.38
C LEU A 104 16.42 4.36 -3.94
N ILE A 105 15.32 4.77 -4.56
CA ILE A 105 14.47 5.84 -4.08
C ILE A 105 13.25 5.22 -3.41
N VAL A 106 13.05 5.50 -2.12
CA VAL A 106 11.76 5.27 -1.45
C VAL A 106 10.90 6.51 -1.66
N ALA A 107 9.86 6.35 -2.47
CA ALA A 107 8.92 7.41 -2.81
C ALA A 107 7.68 7.33 -1.90
N GLY A 108 7.68 8.11 -0.82
CA GLY A 108 6.53 8.33 0.07
C GLY A 108 5.49 9.21 -0.60
N THR A 109 4.89 8.71 -1.66
CA THR A 109 4.04 9.46 -2.59
C THR A 109 2.69 8.78 -2.78
N VAL A 110 1.69 9.56 -3.21
CA VAL A 110 0.41 9.05 -3.72
C VAL A 110 0.44 9.06 -5.26
N VAL A 111 -0.70 8.84 -5.91
CA VAL A 111 -0.78 8.59 -7.36
C VAL A 111 -0.05 9.65 -8.20
N ARG A 112 -0.43 10.93 -8.05
CA ARG A 112 0.08 12.00 -8.91
C ARG A 112 1.56 12.24 -8.72
N GLU A 113 2.00 12.27 -7.48
CA GLU A 113 3.40 12.51 -7.12
C GLU A 113 4.29 11.33 -7.55
N THR A 114 3.79 10.10 -7.46
CA THR A 114 4.49 8.91 -7.99
C THR A 114 4.75 9.05 -9.49
N LEU A 115 3.73 9.50 -10.25
CA LEU A 115 3.88 9.78 -11.69
C LEU A 115 4.92 10.87 -11.94
N GLY A 116 4.91 11.94 -11.13
CA GLY A 116 5.89 13.03 -11.21
C GLY A 116 7.32 12.55 -10.98
N VAL A 117 7.57 11.81 -9.90
CA VAL A 117 8.89 11.24 -9.60
C VAL A 117 9.38 10.33 -10.74
N MET A 118 8.54 9.42 -11.22
CA MET A 118 8.91 8.50 -12.29
C MET A 118 9.18 9.22 -13.63
N SER A 119 8.39 10.25 -13.93
CA SER A 119 8.62 11.10 -15.11
C SER A 119 10.02 11.74 -15.07
N GLU A 120 10.44 12.27 -13.92
CA GLU A 120 11.77 12.89 -13.79
C GLU A 120 12.90 11.84 -13.85
N VAL A 121 12.73 10.67 -13.23
CA VAL A 121 13.69 9.56 -13.36
C VAL A 121 13.87 9.17 -14.83
N LYS A 122 12.76 9.10 -15.57
CA LYS A 122 12.76 8.78 -17.02
C LYS A 122 13.45 9.86 -17.85
N LYS A 123 13.13 11.14 -17.62
CA LYS A 123 13.79 12.29 -18.30
C LYS A 123 15.31 12.28 -18.13
N LEU A 124 15.76 11.88 -16.95
CA LEU A 124 17.20 11.79 -16.65
C LEU A 124 17.87 10.53 -17.22
N ASN A 125 17.13 9.65 -17.92
CA ASN A 125 17.60 8.35 -18.39
C ASN A 125 18.31 7.55 -17.28
N TRP A 126 17.79 7.64 -16.05
CA TRP A 126 18.44 7.04 -14.88
C TRP A 126 17.92 5.62 -14.64
N SER A 127 18.31 4.70 -15.52
CA SER A 127 17.84 3.31 -15.53
C SER A 127 18.39 2.42 -14.41
N GLN A 128 19.49 2.85 -13.75
CA GLN A 128 20.13 2.05 -12.69
C GLN A 128 19.42 2.17 -11.35
N VAL A 129 18.68 3.27 -11.11
CA VAL A 129 17.98 3.46 -9.84
C VAL A 129 16.69 2.65 -9.81
N LYS A 130 16.43 2.01 -8.68
CA LYS A 130 15.11 1.46 -8.40
C LYS A 130 14.26 2.50 -7.68
N VAL A 131 12.97 2.50 -7.95
CA VAL A 131 12.00 3.34 -7.24
C VAL A 131 10.99 2.43 -6.59
N LEU A 132 10.81 2.55 -5.27
CA LEU A 132 9.84 1.82 -4.46
C LEU A 132 8.83 2.83 -3.92
N THR A 133 7.61 2.82 -4.43
CA THR A 133 6.53 3.66 -3.92
C THR A 133 5.75 2.97 -2.80
N THR A 134 5.12 3.77 -1.96
CA THR A 134 4.26 3.33 -0.86
C THR A 134 2.92 2.78 -1.36
N ILE A 135 2.12 2.20 -0.46
CA ILE A 135 0.81 1.62 -0.78
C ILE A 135 -0.07 2.55 -1.61
N PRO A 136 -0.23 3.86 -1.30
CA PRO A 136 -1.04 4.75 -2.13
C PRO A 136 -0.48 4.98 -3.54
N GLY A 137 0.82 4.91 -3.71
CA GLY A 137 1.46 5.02 -5.02
C GLY A 137 1.41 3.73 -5.85
N ARG A 138 1.18 2.58 -5.19
CA ARG A 138 0.96 1.28 -5.84
C ARG A 138 -0.52 1.13 -6.21
N SER A 139 -1.00 2.00 -7.08
CA SER A 139 -2.38 2.03 -7.57
C SER A 139 -2.46 1.58 -9.03
N SER A 140 -3.54 0.90 -9.41
CA SER A 140 -3.85 0.57 -10.82
C SER A 140 -3.89 1.82 -11.69
N ILE A 141 -4.30 2.97 -11.12
CA ILE A 141 -4.30 4.27 -11.79
C ILE A 141 -2.89 4.69 -12.19
N VAL A 142 -1.88 4.44 -11.36
CA VAL A 142 -0.47 4.77 -11.69
C VAL A 142 -0.01 4.01 -12.92
N ALA A 143 -0.25 2.71 -12.99
CA ALA A 143 0.10 1.91 -14.16
C ALA A 143 -0.62 2.40 -15.42
N ARG A 144 -1.92 2.66 -15.32
CA ARG A 144 -2.77 3.09 -16.45
C ARG A 144 -2.39 4.47 -16.99
N LEU A 145 -2.15 5.45 -16.11
CA LEU A 145 -1.83 6.82 -16.52
C LEU A 145 -0.36 7.01 -16.86
N GLY A 146 0.52 6.34 -16.15
CA GLY A 146 1.97 6.48 -16.33
C GLY A 146 2.52 5.79 -17.58
N LYS A 147 1.84 4.72 -18.03
CA LYS A 147 2.28 3.94 -19.21
C LYS A 147 3.80 3.64 -19.15
N ASP A 148 4.52 3.93 -20.19
CA ASP A 148 5.97 3.69 -20.31
C ASP A 148 6.80 4.49 -19.29
N SER A 149 6.28 5.60 -18.75
CA SER A 149 7.04 6.40 -17.77
C SER A 149 7.18 5.73 -16.41
N VAL A 150 6.31 4.79 -16.10
CA VAL A 150 6.30 4.06 -14.82
C VAL A 150 6.77 2.60 -14.98
N GLU A 151 7.18 2.19 -16.15
CA GLU A 151 7.73 0.85 -16.37
C GLU A 151 8.91 0.60 -15.45
N GLY A 152 8.91 -0.53 -14.75
CA GLY A 152 9.93 -0.90 -13.77
C GLY A 152 9.72 -0.34 -12.36
N LEU A 153 8.72 0.53 -12.12
CA LEU A 153 8.37 1.02 -10.78
C LEU A 153 8.00 -0.15 -9.87
N TYR A 154 8.58 -0.18 -8.67
CA TYR A 154 8.17 -1.10 -7.61
C TYR A 154 7.17 -0.42 -6.66
N GLY A 155 6.26 -1.21 -6.11
CA GLY A 155 5.26 -0.72 -5.17
C GLY A 155 5.06 -1.65 -3.98
N ILE A 156 4.82 -1.06 -2.82
CA ILE A 156 4.45 -1.77 -1.60
C ILE A 156 2.97 -2.12 -1.69
N GLY A 157 2.64 -3.40 -1.66
CA GLY A 157 1.28 -3.90 -1.68
C GLY A 157 0.83 -4.48 -0.35
N GLY A 158 -0.47 -4.56 -0.16
CA GLY A 158 -1.10 -5.14 1.02
C GLY A 158 -2.28 -6.04 0.70
N TRP A 159 -2.62 -6.11 -0.57
CA TRP A 159 -3.69 -6.93 -1.12
C TRP A 159 -3.35 -7.35 -2.55
N LYS A 160 -4.03 -8.37 -3.04
CA LYS A 160 -3.90 -8.78 -4.43
C LYS A 160 -4.53 -7.74 -5.35
N LEU A 161 -3.83 -7.37 -6.42
CA LEU A 161 -4.40 -6.61 -7.51
C LEU A 161 -4.96 -7.58 -8.56
N HIS A 162 -6.11 -7.24 -9.08
CA HIS A 162 -6.74 -7.95 -10.18
C HIS A 162 -7.08 -6.98 -11.30
N GLU A 163 -6.84 -7.40 -12.51
CA GLU A 163 -7.26 -6.72 -13.73
C GLU A 163 -8.51 -7.42 -14.30
N VAL A 164 -9.14 -6.80 -15.29
CA VAL A 164 -10.34 -7.35 -15.94
C VAL A 164 -10.11 -8.71 -16.60
N ASP A 165 -8.85 -9.02 -16.94
CA ASP A 165 -8.40 -10.30 -17.50
C ASP A 165 -7.85 -11.28 -16.46
N SER A 166 -8.16 -11.06 -15.18
CA SER A 166 -7.71 -11.90 -14.07
C SER A 166 -7.99 -13.39 -14.34
N SER A 167 -7.04 -14.25 -14.01
CA SER A 167 -7.23 -15.70 -14.03
C SER A 167 -8.05 -16.22 -12.83
N ASP A 168 -8.21 -15.41 -11.77
CA ASP A 168 -9.07 -15.74 -10.63
C ASP A 168 -10.54 -15.59 -11.05
N PRO A 169 -11.35 -16.68 -11.03
CA PRO A 169 -12.72 -16.63 -11.52
C PRO A 169 -13.63 -15.74 -10.67
N VAL A 170 -13.34 -15.60 -9.36
CA VAL A 170 -14.14 -14.77 -8.46
C VAL A 170 -13.83 -13.30 -8.73
N ALA A 171 -12.55 -12.94 -8.86
CA ALA A 171 -12.14 -11.59 -9.24
C ALA A 171 -12.71 -11.20 -10.61
N LYS A 172 -12.61 -12.10 -11.61
CA LYS A 172 -13.15 -11.86 -12.95
C LYS A 172 -14.64 -11.61 -12.93
N LYS A 173 -15.39 -12.42 -12.16
CA LYS A 173 -16.84 -12.22 -12.00
C LYS A 173 -17.14 -10.88 -11.34
N PHE A 174 -16.44 -10.53 -10.25
CA PHE A 174 -16.60 -9.24 -9.57
C PHE A 174 -16.40 -8.07 -10.54
N MET A 175 -15.30 -8.09 -11.32
CA MET A 175 -15.02 -7.03 -12.31
C MET A 175 -16.13 -6.88 -13.34
N ALA A 176 -16.65 -8.01 -13.86
CA ALA A 176 -17.72 -8.01 -14.84
C ALA A 176 -19.05 -7.49 -14.26
N ASP A 177 -19.42 -7.94 -13.07
CA ASP A 177 -20.63 -7.49 -12.36
C ASP A 177 -20.56 -5.99 -12.04
N PHE A 178 -19.39 -5.51 -11.58
CA PHE A 178 -19.16 -4.11 -11.28
C PHE A 178 -19.32 -3.24 -12.53
N LYS A 179 -18.68 -3.66 -13.64
CA LYS A 179 -18.81 -2.99 -14.94
C LYS A 179 -20.24 -2.90 -15.39
N THR A 180 -20.98 -4.00 -15.29
CA THR A 180 -22.41 -4.06 -15.69
C THR A 180 -23.26 -3.12 -14.84
N LYS A 181 -23.00 -3.06 -13.52
CA LYS A 181 -23.80 -2.29 -12.58
C LYS A 181 -23.51 -0.80 -12.62
N PHE A 182 -22.24 -0.42 -12.76
CA PHE A 182 -21.79 0.96 -12.61
C PHE A 182 -21.29 1.60 -13.91
N ASN A 183 -21.25 0.84 -15.02
CA ASN A 183 -20.70 1.26 -16.31
C ASN A 183 -19.27 1.82 -16.23
N MET A 184 -18.49 1.32 -15.31
CA MET A 184 -17.08 1.68 -15.10
C MET A 184 -16.28 0.46 -14.64
N ASP A 185 -14.98 0.43 -14.92
CA ASP A 185 -14.13 -0.65 -14.47
C ASP A 185 -13.88 -0.54 -12.96
N ALA A 186 -13.91 -1.69 -12.26
CA ALA A 186 -13.54 -1.74 -10.86
C ALA A 186 -12.03 -1.53 -10.72
N ASP A 187 -11.63 -0.76 -9.71
CA ASP A 187 -10.26 -0.62 -9.27
C ASP A 187 -10.04 -1.36 -7.94
N GLU A 188 -8.83 -1.28 -7.39
CA GLU A 188 -8.51 -1.87 -6.10
C GLU A 188 -9.35 -1.31 -4.94
N ASN A 189 -9.82 -0.06 -5.03
CA ASN A 189 -10.66 0.54 -3.98
C ASN A 189 -12.05 -0.11 -3.98
N ALA A 190 -12.62 -0.33 -5.17
CA ALA A 190 -13.89 -1.04 -5.32
C ALA A 190 -13.78 -2.49 -4.82
N ALA A 191 -12.69 -3.19 -5.16
CA ALA A 191 -12.44 -4.55 -4.72
C ALA A 191 -12.28 -4.65 -3.20
N ASN A 192 -11.49 -3.75 -2.60
CA ASN A 192 -11.29 -3.70 -1.15
C ASN A 192 -12.58 -3.32 -0.40
N ALA A 193 -13.36 -2.36 -0.93
CA ALA A 193 -14.65 -2.00 -0.33
C ALA A 193 -15.61 -3.19 -0.32
N TYR A 194 -15.65 -3.96 -1.40
CA TYR A 194 -16.43 -5.21 -1.48
C TYR A 194 -15.95 -6.24 -0.45
N SER A 195 -14.65 -6.48 -0.38
CA SER A 195 -14.01 -7.39 0.56
C SER A 195 -14.33 -7.03 2.02
N TYR A 196 -14.08 -5.79 2.40
CA TYR A 196 -14.33 -5.33 3.76
C TYR A 196 -15.81 -5.35 4.13
N THR A 197 -16.70 -5.02 3.18
CA THR A 197 -18.14 -5.13 3.39
C THR A 197 -18.56 -6.58 3.60
N SER A 198 -18.01 -7.51 2.83
CA SER A 198 -18.27 -8.95 3.00
C SER A 198 -17.81 -9.45 4.36
N TRP A 199 -16.65 -9.01 4.84
CA TRP A 199 -16.17 -9.32 6.18
C TRP A 199 -17.06 -8.72 7.27
N PHE A 200 -17.51 -7.48 7.09
CA PHE A 200 -18.45 -6.83 8.00
C PHE A 200 -19.78 -7.59 8.10
N ILE A 201 -20.33 -8.02 6.96
CA ILE A 201 -21.56 -8.84 6.89
C ILE A 201 -21.38 -10.15 7.66
N ALA A 202 -20.25 -10.83 7.49
CA ALA A 202 -19.95 -12.04 8.26
C ALA A 202 -19.92 -11.75 9.80
N GLY A 203 -19.41 -10.59 10.19
CA GLY A 203 -19.48 -10.12 11.58
C GLY A 203 -20.91 -9.91 12.08
N LEU A 204 -21.77 -9.29 11.27
CA LEU A 204 -23.19 -9.12 11.60
C LEU A 204 -23.89 -10.47 11.78
N GLN A 205 -23.61 -11.42 10.90
CA GLN A 205 -24.15 -12.79 11.00
C GLN A 205 -23.68 -13.48 12.29
N ALA A 206 -22.40 -13.35 12.65
CA ALA A 206 -21.84 -13.92 13.87
C ALA A 206 -22.42 -13.28 15.15
N ALA A 207 -22.72 -11.98 15.12
CA ALA A 207 -23.37 -11.29 16.24
C ALA A 207 -24.83 -11.72 16.45
N GLY A 208 -25.48 -12.26 15.42
CA GLY A 208 -26.83 -12.80 15.48
C GLY A 208 -27.90 -11.71 15.67
N ARG A 209 -29.06 -12.11 16.25
CA ARG A 209 -30.22 -11.22 16.39
C ARG A 209 -30.05 -10.11 17.46
N ASN A 210 -29.15 -10.29 18.40
CA ASN A 210 -28.85 -9.28 19.42
C ASN A 210 -27.83 -8.27 18.89
N LEU A 211 -28.22 -7.56 17.86
CA LEU A 211 -27.34 -6.67 17.10
C LEU A 211 -27.20 -5.32 17.81
N THR A 212 -26.20 -5.22 18.67
CA THR A 212 -25.72 -3.96 19.25
C THR A 212 -24.29 -3.70 18.81
N SER A 213 -23.81 -2.45 18.88
CA SER A 213 -22.41 -2.13 18.59
C SER A 213 -21.44 -2.93 19.46
N ALA A 214 -21.76 -3.12 20.74
CA ALA A 214 -20.96 -3.92 21.67
C ALA A 214 -21.01 -5.42 21.33
N GLY A 215 -22.19 -5.96 20.99
CA GLY A 215 -22.36 -7.36 20.57
C GLY A 215 -21.57 -7.66 19.29
N LEU A 216 -21.63 -6.77 18.30
CA LEU A 216 -20.87 -6.90 17.07
C LEU A 216 -19.35 -6.80 17.33
N ALA A 217 -18.91 -5.84 18.14
CA ALA A 217 -17.50 -5.69 18.48
C ALA A 217 -16.95 -6.93 19.21
N LYS A 218 -17.77 -7.59 20.03
CA LYS A 218 -17.42 -8.87 20.69
C LYS A 218 -17.33 -10.03 19.71
N ALA A 219 -18.17 -10.05 18.68
CA ALA A 219 -18.21 -11.14 17.69
C ALA A 219 -17.08 -11.05 16.65
N MET A 220 -16.71 -9.83 16.23
CA MET A 220 -15.75 -9.60 15.13
C MET A 220 -14.41 -10.32 15.26
N PRO A 221 -13.73 -10.39 16.43
CA PRO A 221 -12.45 -11.07 16.56
C PRO A 221 -12.49 -12.57 16.23
N ALA A 222 -13.64 -13.22 16.36
CA ALA A 222 -13.80 -14.64 16.02
C ALA A 222 -14.10 -14.87 14.52
N VAL A 223 -14.40 -13.81 13.77
CA VAL A 223 -14.73 -13.91 12.35
C VAL A 223 -13.46 -13.85 11.52
N THR A 224 -13.21 -14.91 10.80
CA THR A 224 -12.13 -14.95 9.80
C THR A 224 -12.65 -14.55 8.43
N HIS A 225 -11.80 -13.92 7.63
CA HIS A 225 -12.11 -13.50 6.27
C HIS A 225 -11.01 -13.93 5.30
N GLN A 226 -11.41 -14.39 4.14
CA GLN A 226 -10.53 -14.65 3.00
C GLN A 226 -11.34 -14.56 1.72
N ASP A 227 -10.86 -13.79 0.76
CA ASP A 227 -11.44 -13.69 -0.56
C ASP A 227 -10.37 -13.45 -1.64
N PHE A 228 -10.80 -13.07 -2.85
CA PHE A 228 -9.90 -12.84 -3.98
C PHE A 228 -8.91 -11.68 -3.76
N THR A 229 -9.20 -10.73 -2.84
CA THR A 229 -8.30 -9.60 -2.55
C THR A 229 -7.22 -9.95 -1.54
N THR A 230 -7.39 -11.01 -0.76
CA THR A 230 -6.52 -11.35 0.37
C THR A 230 -5.46 -12.38 -0.01
N PHE A 231 -4.25 -12.25 0.55
CA PHE A 231 -3.20 -13.27 0.38
C PHE A 231 -3.44 -14.49 1.26
N THR A 232 -3.87 -14.26 2.50
CA THR A 232 -4.14 -15.31 3.49
C THR A 232 -5.41 -15.00 4.25
N ARG A 233 -5.86 -15.96 5.07
CA ARG A 233 -6.98 -15.76 5.98
C ARG A 233 -6.66 -14.67 7.00
N GLN A 234 -7.57 -13.75 7.19
CA GLN A 234 -7.45 -12.58 8.06
C GLN A 234 -8.40 -12.68 9.25
N SER A 235 -8.04 -12.07 10.38
CA SER A 235 -8.87 -11.92 11.56
C SER A 235 -8.46 -10.70 12.37
N PHE A 236 -9.33 -10.22 13.27
CA PHE A 236 -9.04 -9.11 14.18
C PHE A 236 -8.59 -9.61 15.56
N THR A 237 -7.62 -10.51 15.61
CA THR A 237 -7.17 -11.12 16.85
C THR A 237 -6.38 -10.18 17.76
N ASN A 238 -5.78 -9.12 17.21
CA ASN A 238 -4.93 -8.20 17.97
C ASN A 238 -5.46 -6.77 17.87
N ASN A 239 -5.93 -6.22 18.99
CA ASN A 239 -6.30 -4.80 19.12
C ASN A 239 -7.21 -4.25 18.01
N HIS A 240 -8.07 -5.08 17.43
CA HIS A 240 -8.99 -4.70 16.35
C HIS A 240 -8.29 -4.18 15.08
N VAL A 241 -7.03 -4.50 14.91
CA VAL A 241 -6.27 -4.23 13.69
C VAL A 241 -6.18 -5.51 12.87
N GLY A 242 -6.52 -5.44 11.60
CA GLY A 242 -6.36 -6.55 10.66
C GLY A 242 -4.88 -6.88 10.47
N PRO A 243 -4.57 -8.10 9.99
CA PRO A 243 -3.19 -8.53 9.82
C PRO A 243 -2.48 -7.68 8.77
N GLU A 244 -1.23 -7.35 9.07
CA GLU A 244 -0.38 -6.61 8.17
C GLU A 244 0.23 -7.56 7.13
N MET A 245 -0.03 -7.29 5.86
CA MET A 245 0.47 -8.03 4.72
C MET A 245 1.30 -7.11 3.85
N VAL A 246 2.53 -7.48 3.55
CA VAL A 246 3.42 -6.70 2.68
C VAL A 246 3.82 -7.53 1.48
N SER A 247 3.34 -7.16 0.30
CA SER A 247 3.84 -7.66 -0.98
C SER A 247 4.71 -6.61 -1.66
N ILE A 248 5.55 -7.04 -2.56
CA ILE A 248 6.26 -6.17 -3.49
C ILE A 248 5.77 -6.50 -4.89
N ASP A 249 5.30 -5.48 -5.57
CA ASP A 249 4.86 -5.58 -6.95
C ASP A 249 5.72 -4.69 -7.84
N GLN A 250 5.77 -4.96 -9.12
CA GLN A 250 6.48 -4.18 -10.12
C GLN A 250 5.60 -3.94 -11.34
N ILE A 251 5.65 -2.74 -11.91
CA ILE A 251 5.03 -2.50 -13.21
C ILE A 251 5.86 -3.16 -14.30
N LYS A 252 5.25 -4.09 -15.02
CA LYS A 252 5.80 -4.81 -16.18
C LYS A 252 4.77 -4.85 -17.29
N GLY A 253 5.12 -4.33 -18.46
CA GLY A 253 4.20 -4.26 -19.60
C GLY A 253 2.93 -3.46 -19.27
N GLY A 254 3.07 -2.39 -18.49
CA GLY A 254 1.97 -1.50 -18.10
C GLY A 254 1.02 -2.04 -17.03
N LYS A 255 1.33 -3.19 -16.40
CA LYS A 255 0.52 -3.80 -15.33
C LYS A 255 1.35 -4.08 -14.08
N TRP A 256 0.73 -4.02 -12.90
CA TRP A 256 1.35 -4.47 -11.68
C TRP A 256 1.46 -6.00 -11.66
N VAL A 257 2.66 -6.48 -11.48
CA VAL A 257 2.99 -7.92 -11.36
C VAL A 257 3.65 -8.15 -10.00
N GLN A 258 3.16 -9.13 -9.26
CA GLN A 258 3.72 -9.49 -7.96
C GLN A 258 5.14 -10.05 -8.11
N VAL A 259 6.09 -9.46 -7.37
CA VAL A 259 7.51 -9.87 -7.31
C VAL A 259 7.79 -10.67 -6.04
N ALA A 260 7.21 -10.25 -4.92
CA ALA A 260 7.30 -10.97 -3.66
C ALA A 260 5.93 -11.03 -2.96
N ALA A 261 5.56 -12.21 -2.50
CA ALA A 261 4.37 -12.41 -1.68
C ALA A 261 4.64 -12.03 -0.22
N PRO A 262 3.61 -11.73 0.59
CA PRO A 262 3.76 -11.54 2.03
C PRO A 262 4.41 -12.74 2.69
N GLY A 263 5.42 -12.49 3.54
CA GLY A 263 6.18 -13.54 4.21
C GLY A 263 7.19 -14.27 3.32
N GLY A 264 7.31 -13.90 2.04
CA GLY A 264 8.37 -14.38 1.16
C GLY A 264 9.73 -13.84 1.60
N LYS A 265 10.70 -14.75 1.79
CA LYS A 265 12.11 -14.42 2.03
C LYS A 265 12.78 -13.93 0.75
#